data_0ba7508d5e13f64bd16a8ee52567306a
#
_entry.id   0ba7508d5e13f64bd16a8ee52567306a
#
_cell.length_a   1.000
_cell.length_b   1.000
_cell.length_c   1.000
_cell.angle_alpha   90.00
_cell.angle_beta   90.00
_cell.angle_gamma   90.00
#
_symmetry.space_group_name_H-M   'P 1'
#
loop_
_entity.id
_entity.type
_entity.pdbx_description
1 polymer ?
#
loop_
_entity_poly.entity_id
_entity_poly.type
_entity_poly.pdbx_seq_one_letter_code
_entity_poly.pdbx_strand_id
1 'polypeptide(L)'
;MMNLGDLSYASGVPDEVSRGFSQAEQLYSPARMSQAIDRMAIGITVALQDQNPVLLSLLPGGLFLTGQLMARLVMPMQIGYLDIGGSTESQHEPQARWRSSSHPELRGRNVLLVGDVLNCASALQALRDWLLTQEVASSHYAVMVEQPAADSSNRSAVADFVGVEAPNRPIFGCGTDFCGYGRNLPALYAIAR
;
A
#
# COMPACT_ATOMS: atom_id res chain seq x y z
N MET A 1 4.85 24.37 6.03
CA MET A 1 3.80 23.59 5.38
C MET A 1 4.13 23.60 3.91
N MET A 2 4.45 22.46 3.31
CA MET A 2 4.81 22.39 1.89
C MET A 2 3.52 22.60 1.08
N ASN A 3 3.48 23.66 0.28
CA ASN A 3 2.35 23.92 -0.60
C ASN A 3 2.55 23.05 -1.87
N LEU A 4 1.62 22.15 -2.17
CA LEU A 4 1.72 21.32 -3.37
C LEU A 4 1.73 22.15 -4.67
N GLY A 5 1.18 23.37 -4.65
CA GLY A 5 1.30 24.32 -5.76
C GLY A 5 2.75 24.68 -6.10
N ASP A 6 3.66 24.56 -5.14
CA ASP A 6 5.08 24.82 -5.35
C ASP A 6 5.81 23.67 -6.09
N LEU A 7 5.19 22.49 -6.21
CA LEU A 7 5.74 21.36 -6.97
C LEU A 7 5.60 21.51 -8.50
N SER A 8 4.85 22.49 -8.96
CA SER A 8 4.65 22.78 -10.39
C SER A 8 5.92 23.34 -11.09
N TYR A 9 7.01 23.59 -10.36
CA TYR A 9 8.26 24.13 -10.91
C TYR A 9 9.16 23.08 -11.58
N ALA A 10 8.87 21.80 -11.45
CA ALA A 10 9.66 20.78 -12.12
C ALA A 10 9.29 20.75 -13.61
N SER A 11 10.22 21.16 -14.48
CA SER A 11 10.07 21.00 -15.93
C SER A 11 9.86 19.52 -16.27
N GLY A 12 8.84 19.22 -17.07
CA GLY A 12 8.54 17.86 -17.51
C GLY A 12 7.47 17.12 -16.70
N VAL A 13 6.87 17.75 -15.69
CA VAL A 13 5.66 17.22 -15.04
C VAL A 13 4.46 17.43 -15.97
N PRO A 14 3.64 16.40 -16.26
CA PRO A 14 2.45 16.57 -17.09
C PRO A 14 1.46 17.58 -16.51
N ASP A 15 0.79 18.33 -17.39
CA ASP A 15 -0.19 19.35 -16.99
C ASP A 15 -1.34 18.79 -16.14
N GLU A 16 -1.75 17.55 -16.38
CA GLU A 16 -2.76 16.85 -15.61
C GLU A 16 -2.33 16.68 -14.15
N VAL A 17 -1.08 16.25 -13.93
CA VAL A 17 -0.50 16.08 -12.59
C VAL A 17 -0.41 17.41 -11.87
N SER A 18 0.11 18.44 -12.56
CA SER A 18 0.25 19.79 -12.01
C SER A 18 -1.10 20.37 -11.59
N ARG A 19 -2.13 20.21 -12.41
CA ARG A 19 -3.51 20.61 -12.09
C ARG A 19 -4.08 19.82 -10.92
N GLY A 20 -3.93 18.49 -10.93
CA GLY A 20 -4.39 17.64 -9.84
C GLY A 20 -3.75 18.02 -8.51
N PHE A 21 -2.44 18.24 -8.49
CA PHE A 21 -1.73 18.63 -7.28
C PHE A 21 -2.12 20.02 -6.76
N SER A 22 -2.36 20.98 -7.65
CA SER A 22 -2.79 22.34 -7.25
C SER A 22 -4.18 22.40 -6.63
N GLN A 23 -5.03 21.43 -6.95
CA GLN A 23 -6.42 21.33 -6.47
C GLN A 23 -6.58 20.28 -5.36
N ALA A 24 -5.48 19.64 -4.94
CA ALA A 24 -5.56 18.56 -3.97
C ALA A 24 -5.81 19.07 -2.55
N GLU A 25 -6.63 18.33 -1.83
CA GLU A 25 -6.90 18.52 -0.41
C GLU A 25 -6.00 17.58 0.41
N GLN A 26 -5.32 18.11 1.42
CA GLN A 26 -4.58 17.27 2.37
C GLN A 26 -5.55 16.59 3.33
N LEU A 27 -5.67 15.25 3.23
CA LEU A 27 -6.51 14.46 4.14
C LEU A 27 -5.80 14.21 5.48
N TYR A 28 -4.52 13.85 5.43
CA TYR A 28 -3.71 13.54 6.61
C TYR A 28 -2.34 14.19 6.51
N SER A 29 -1.92 14.86 7.58
CA SER A 29 -0.59 15.45 7.67
C SER A 29 0.50 14.38 7.83
N PRO A 30 1.80 14.71 7.55
CA PRO A 30 2.90 13.78 7.77
C PRO A 30 2.95 13.21 9.19
N ALA A 31 2.67 14.04 10.19
CA ALA A 31 2.66 13.62 11.60
C ALA A 31 1.56 12.58 11.87
N ARG A 32 0.37 12.75 11.30
CA ARG A 32 -0.74 11.79 11.42
C ARG A 32 -0.43 10.48 10.71
N MET A 33 0.20 10.55 9.53
CA MET A 33 0.63 9.34 8.82
C MET A 33 1.70 8.58 9.62
N SER A 34 2.71 9.27 10.16
CA SER A 34 3.72 8.64 11.02
C SER A 34 3.10 7.95 12.24
N GLN A 35 2.17 8.62 12.94
CA GLN A 35 1.44 8.03 14.07
C GLN A 35 0.62 6.78 13.68
N ALA A 36 0.03 6.79 12.48
CA ALA A 36 -0.69 5.63 11.97
C ALA A 36 0.25 4.44 11.75
N ILE A 37 1.41 4.69 11.15
CA ILE A 37 2.44 3.66 10.93
C ILE A 37 3.00 3.14 12.26
N ASP A 38 3.18 4.00 13.27
CA ASP A 38 3.62 3.58 14.62
C ASP A 38 2.61 2.59 15.23
N ARG A 39 1.30 2.86 15.13
CA ARG A 39 0.26 1.94 15.61
C ARG A 39 0.25 0.63 14.84
N MET A 40 0.41 0.68 13.50
CA MET A 40 0.52 -0.54 12.68
C MET A 40 1.72 -1.38 13.11
N ALA A 41 2.89 -0.76 13.32
CA ALA A 41 4.10 -1.46 13.74
C ALA A 41 3.92 -2.17 15.09
N ILE A 42 3.22 -1.55 16.05
CA ILE A 42 2.88 -2.18 17.34
C ILE A 42 2.01 -3.42 17.10
N GLY A 43 0.93 -3.30 16.32
CA GLY A 43 0.04 -4.42 16.02
C GLY A 43 0.75 -5.58 15.30
N ILE A 44 1.58 -5.26 14.31
CA ILE A 44 2.39 -6.23 13.57
C ILE A 44 3.40 -6.93 14.51
N THR A 45 4.07 -6.16 15.38
CA THR A 45 5.02 -6.73 16.35
C THR A 45 4.31 -7.72 17.28
N VAL A 46 3.16 -7.35 17.83
CA VAL A 46 2.38 -8.25 18.72
C VAL A 46 1.99 -9.53 18.01
N ALA A 47 1.64 -9.46 16.72
CA ALA A 47 1.20 -10.61 15.95
C ALA A 47 2.36 -11.51 15.48
N LEU A 48 3.55 -10.95 15.16
CA LEU A 48 4.54 -11.65 14.35
C LEU A 48 5.96 -11.72 14.95
N GLN A 49 6.26 -11.06 16.08
CA GLN A 49 7.64 -10.97 16.60
C GLN A 49 8.34 -12.31 16.83
N ASP A 50 7.59 -13.35 17.21
CA ASP A 50 8.16 -14.67 17.53
C ASP A 50 8.02 -15.67 16.37
N GLN A 51 7.60 -15.20 15.19
CA GLN A 51 7.23 -16.05 14.06
C GLN A 51 8.23 -16.03 12.89
N ASN A 52 9.32 -15.25 12.99
CA ASN A 52 10.29 -15.08 11.90
C ASN A 52 9.61 -14.87 10.52
N PRO A 53 8.81 -13.81 10.36
CA PRO A 53 7.99 -13.62 9.17
C PRO A 53 8.79 -13.27 7.93
N VAL A 54 8.17 -13.47 6.77
CA VAL A 54 8.60 -12.89 5.50
C VAL A 54 7.70 -11.69 5.19
N LEU A 55 8.28 -10.50 5.09
CA LEU A 55 7.61 -9.31 4.62
C LEU A 55 7.71 -9.24 3.09
N LEU A 56 6.57 -9.19 2.40
CA LEU A 56 6.50 -9.04 0.95
C LEU A 56 5.92 -7.67 0.60
N SER A 57 6.77 -6.79 0.04
CA SER A 57 6.34 -5.49 -0.47
C SER A 57 5.62 -5.63 -1.80
N LEU A 58 4.42 -5.11 -1.92
CA LEU A 58 3.67 -5.04 -3.17
C LEU A 58 4.10 -3.79 -3.94
N LEU A 59 4.90 -3.97 -4.99
CA LEU A 59 5.47 -2.87 -5.74
C LEU A 59 4.53 -2.33 -6.82
N PRO A 60 4.65 -1.02 -7.12
CA PRO A 60 5.54 -0.02 -6.49
C PRO A 60 4.96 0.63 -5.23
N GLY A 61 3.66 0.54 -4.99
CA GLY A 61 2.93 1.29 -3.97
C GLY A 61 3.35 0.97 -2.53
N GLY A 62 3.55 -0.33 -2.22
CA GLY A 62 3.94 -0.79 -0.90
C GLY A 62 5.35 -0.37 -0.45
N LEU A 63 6.18 0.16 -1.36
CA LEU A 63 7.57 0.51 -1.07
C LEU A 63 7.71 1.54 0.07
N PHE A 64 6.85 2.58 0.06
CA PHE A 64 6.86 3.61 1.10
C PHE A 64 6.57 3.00 2.48
N LEU A 65 5.45 2.29 2.61
CA LEU A 65 5.06 1.67 3.88
C LEU A 65 6.07 0.63 4.34
N THR A 66 6.59 -0.19 3.43
CA THR A 66 7.64 -1.17 3.73
C THR A 66 8.86 -0.49 4.36
N GLY A 67 9.39 0.56 3.76
CA GLY A 67 10.54 1.30 4.30
C GLY A 67 10.25 1.89 5.68
N GLN A 68 9.04 2.40 5.91
CA GLN A 68 8.62 2.95 7.19
C GLN A 68 8.46 1.85 8.27
N LEU A 69 7.91 0.71 7.93
CA LEU A 69 7.76 -0.43 8.85
C LEU A 69 9.11 -1.05 9.20
N MET A 70 10.02 -1.21 8.23
CA MET A 70 11.38 -1.74 8.48
C MET A 70 12.14 -0.93 9.54
N ALA A 71 11.94 0.37 9.60
CA ALA A 71 12.58 1.24 10.61
C ALA A 71 11.96 1.11 12.02
N ARG A 72 10.83 0.41 12.16
CA ARG A 72 10.04 0.29 13.41
C ARG A 72 9.95 -1.15 13.92
N LEU A 73 10.01 -2.13 13.04
CA LEU A 73 9.88 -3.55 13.39
C LEU A 73 11.24 -4.10 13.84
N VAL A 74 11.42 -4.24 15.15
CA VAL A 74 12.66 -4.75 15.77
C VAL A 74 12.49 -6.24 16.06
N MET A 75 12.44 -7.05 15.00
CA MET A 75 12.33 -8.50 15.06
C MET A 75 13.07 -9.16 13.89
N PRO A 76 13.54 -10.41 14.03
CA PRO A 76 14.08 -11.16 12.91
C PRO A 76 13.02 -11.33 11.82
N MET A 77 13.32 -10.91 10.59
CA MET A 77 12.45 -11.10 9.42
C MET A 77 13.26 -11.12 8.13
N GLN A 78 12.70 -11.76 7.11
CA GLN A 78 13.21 -11.68 5.76
C GLN A 78 12.31 -10.77 4.91
N ILE A 79 12.88 -10.18 3.86
CA ILE A 79 12.16 -9.24 3.00
C ILE A 79 12.23 -9.73 1.57
N GLY A 80 11.12 -9.60 0.88
CA GLY A 80 10.99 -9.82 -0.54
C GLY A 80 10.03 -8.81 -1.15
N TYR A 81 9.75 -8.97 -2.44
CA TYR A 81 8.76 -8.15 -3.14
C TYR A 81 7.98 -8.93 -4.19
N LEU A 82 6.81 -8.43 -4.50
CA LEU A 82 6.00 -8.82 -5.64
C LEU A 82 5.71 -7.56 -6.47
N ASP A 83 6.11 -7.56 -7.74
CA ASP A 83 5.72 -6.52 -8.69
C ASP A 83 4.38 -6.91 -9.31
N ILE A 84 3.31 -6.36 -8.77
CA ILE A 84 1.95 -6.65 -9.22
C ILE A 84 1.52 -5.85 -10.44
N GLY A 85 2.42 -5.05 -11.01
CA GLY A 85 2.18 -4.28 -12.23
C GLY A 85 1.01 -3.31 -12.06
N GLY A 86 1.31 -2.10 -11.63
CA GLY A 86 0.29 -1.05 -11.54
C GLY A 86 -0.09 -0.52 -12.91
N SER A 87 -1.28 -0.83 -13.41
CA SER A 87 -2.04 0.09 -14.24
C SER A 87 -3.49 0.00 -13.81
N THR A 88 -4.01 1.13 -13.39
CA THR A 88 -5.42 1.39 -13.12
C THR A 88 -6.32 1.16 -14.36
N GLU A 89 -5.74 0.79 -15.50
CA GLU A 89 -6.47 0.65 -16.78
C GLU A 89 -7.05 -0.75 -17.02
N SER A 90 -6.67 -1.78 -16.27
CA SER A 90 -7.25 -3.12 -16.44
C SER A 90 -8.07 -3.56 -15.22
N GLN A 91 -9.11 -2.80 -14.88
CA GLN A 91 -10.10 -3.17 -13.86
C GLN A 91 -10.93 -4.44 -14.22
N HIS A 92 -10.64 -5.11 -15.34
CA HIS A 92 -11.46 -6.18 -15.89
C HIS A 92 -10.80 -7.55 -15.94
N GLU A 93 -9.54 -7.71 -15.49
CA GLU A 93 -8.92 -9.03 -15.39
C GLU A 93 -8.57 -9.37 -13.94
N PRO A 94 -9.24 -10.38 -13.32
CA PRO A 94 -9.00 -10.79 -11.95
C PRO A 94 -7.72 -11.60 -11.76
N GLN A 95 -6.88 -11.74 -12.77
CA GLN A 95 -5.59 -12.39 -12.64
C GLN A 95 -4.51 -11.35 -12.37
N ALA A 96 -4.07 -11.28 -11.11
CA ALA A 96 -2.87 -10.55 -10.75
C ALA A 96 -1.69 -11.09 -11.59
N ARG A 97 -1.35 -10.38 -12.67
CA ARG A 97 -0.17 -10.71 -13.47
C ARG A 97 1.05 -10.18 -12.74
N TRP A 98 1.71 -11.06 -12.00
CA TRP A 98 3.03 -10.79 -11.44
C TRP A 98 4.00 -10.48 -12.57
N ARG A 99 4.57 -9.27 -12.60
CA ARG A 99 5.62 -8.92 -13.56
C ARG A 99 6.94 -9.54 -13.16
N SER A 100 7.23 -9.51 -11.88
CA SER A 100 8.41 -10.11 -11.29
C SER A 100 8.22 -10.30 -9.78
N SER A 101 9.01 -11.19 -9.21
CA SER A 101 9.08 -11.37 -7.77
C SER A 101 10.49 -11.75 -7.34
N SER A 102 10.88 -11.36 -6.15
CA SER A 102 12.08 -11.88 -5.49
C SER A 102 11.78 -11.99 -4.00
N HIS A 103 11.81 -13.21 -3.52
CA HIS A 103 11.51 -13.52 -2.12
C HIS A 103 12.20 -14.82 -1.69
N PRO A 104 12.42 -15.03 -0.38
CA PRO A 104 12.88 -16.32 0.15
C PRO A 104 11.80 -17.39 -0.06
N GLU A 105 12.15 -18.66 0.24
CA GLU A 105 11.18 -19.76 0.29
C GLU A 105 10.02 -19.41 1.25
N LEU A 106 8.78 -19.55 0.78
CA LEU A 106 7.57 -19.17 1.52
C LEU A 106 6.87 -20.36 2.18
N ARG A 107 7.18 -21.58 1.76
CA ARG A 107 6.56 -22.80 2.31
C ARG A 107 6.72 -22.87 3.82
N GLY A 108 5.61 -23.00 4.53
CA GLY A 108 5.60 -23.08 6.00
C GLY A 108 5.98 -21.77 6.71
N ARG A 109 6.09 -20.63 5.99
CA ARG A 109 6.43 -19.33 6.58
C ARG A 109 5.18 -18.49 6.89
N ASN A 110 5.31 -17.62 7.87
CA ASN A 110 4.31 -16.57 8.11
C ASN A 110 4.65 -15.37 7.22
N VAL A 111 3.67 -14.89 6.45
CA VAL A 111 3.87 -13.86 5.45
C VAL A 111 3.11 -12.60 5.80
N LEU A 112 3.77 -11.44 5.77
CA LEU A 112 3.17 -10.12 5.86
C LEU A 112 3.22 -9.46 4.48
N LEU A 113 2.08 -9.35 3.80
CA LEU A 113 1.93 -8.53 2.59
C LEU A 113 1.83 -7.06 2.98
N VAL A 114 2.55 -6.19 2.28
CA VAL A 114 2.55 -4.74 2.52
C VAL A 114 2.19 -3.99 1.26
N GLY A 115 1.05 -3.31 1.27
CA GLY A 115 0.52 -2.53 0.16
C GLY A 115 0.29 -1.06 0.50
N ASP A 116 -0.05 -0.26 -0.50
CA ASP A 116 -0.37 1.17 -0.37
C ASP A 116 -1.86 1.40 -0.11
N VAL A 117 -2.73 0.93 -0.99
CA VAL A 117 -4.17 1.13 -0.90
C VAL A 117 -4.95 -0.17 -1.08
N LEU A 118 -5.96 -0.37 -0.24
CA LEU A 118 -6.98 -1.41 -0.42
C LEU A 118 -8.30 -0.74 -0.80
N ASN A 119 -8.69 -0.89 -2.05
CA ASN A 119 -9.97 -0.42 -2.60
C ASN A 119 -10.68 -1.51 -3.42
N CYS A 120 -10.06 -2.69 -3.55
CA CYS A 120 -10.56 -3.81 -4.35
C CYS A 120 -10.37 -5.14 -3.60
N ALA A 121 -11.46 -5.72 -3.15
CA ALA A 121 -11.45 -6.99 -2.42
C ALA A 121 -10.96 -8.17 -3.28
N SER A 122 -11.22 -8.16 -4.59
CA SER A 122 -10.80 -9.23 -5.50
C SER A 122 -9.27 -9.28 -5.68
N ALA A 123 -8.59 -8.13 -5.65
CA ALA A 123 -7.13 -8.09 -5.72
C ALA A 123 -6.50 -8.73 -4.47
N LEU A 124 -7.03 -8.44 -3.28
CA LEU A 124 -6.56 -9.08 -2.04
C LEU A 124 -6.87 -10.58 -2.04
N GLN A 125 -8.03 -10.99 -2.55
CA GLN A 125 -8.36 -12.41 -2.64
C GLN A 125 -7.39 -13.15 -3.58
N ALA A 126 -7.07 -12.59 -4.73
CA ALA A 126 -6.10 -13.17 -5.66
C ALA A 126 -4.70 -13.34 -5.03
N LEU A 127 -4.28 -12.36 -4.19
CA LEU A 127 -3.03 -12.47 -3.42
C LEU A 127 -3.09 -13.60 -2.40
N ARG A 128 -4.20 -13.75 -1.67
CA ARG A 128 -4.41 -14.85 -0.72
C ARG A 128 -4.40 -16.21 -1.42
N ASP A 129 -5.10 -16.33 -2.54
CA ASP A 129 -5.14 -17.57 -3.32
C ASP A 129 -3.75 -17.95 -3.83
N TRP A 130 -2.95 -16.98 -4.29
CA TRP A 130 -1.57 -17.22 -4.66
C TRP A 130 -0.74 -17.70 -3.47
N LEU A 131 -0.84 -17.08 -2.28
CA LEU A 131 -0.12 -17.51 -1.08
C LEU A 131 -0.49 -18.95 -0.67
N LEU A 132 -1.74 -19.35 -0.86
CA LEU A 132 -2.14 -20.75 -0.64
C LEU A 132 -1.38 -21.71 -1.56
N THR A 133 -1.12 -21.33 -2.82
CA THR A 133 -0.29 -22.14 -3.74
C THR A 133 1.18 -22.21 -3.31
N GLN A 134 1.65 -21.26 -2.51
CA GLN A 134 2.99 -21.24 -1.94
C GLN A 134 3.11 -22.04 -0.61
N GLU A 135 2.00 -22.63 -0.16
CA GLU A 135 1.92 -23.43 1.07
C GLU A 135 2.43 -22.67 2.32
N VAL A 136 2.09 -21.37 2.43
CA VAL A 136 2.44 -20.55 3.60
C VAL A 136 1.71 -21.04 4.85
N ALA A 137 2.32 -20.87 6.03
CA ALA A 137 1.70 -21.23 7.31
C ALA A 137 0.57 -20.26 7.68
N SER A 138 0.79 -18.97 7.47
CA SER A 138 -0.23 -17.92 7.64
C SER A 138 0.09 -16.71 6.76
N SER A 139 -0.91 -15.87 6.50
CA SER A 139 -0.72 -14.62 5.81
C SER A 139 -1.47 -13.49 6.49
N HIS A 140 -0.84 -12.33 6.56
CA HIS A 140 -1.41 -11.07 7.03
C HIS A 140 -1.24 -10.00 5.96
N TYR A 141 -2.12 -8.99 5.96
CA TYR A 141 -2.06 -7.88 5.02
C TYR A 141 -2.05 -6.54 5.77
N ALA A 142 -1.00 -5.76 5.53
CA ALA A 142 -0.84 -4.41 6.01
C ALA A 142 -1.02 -3.43 4.85
N VAL A 143 -1.90 -2.45 5.00
CA VAL A 143 -2.18 -1.44 3.98
C VAL A 143 -2.10 -0.03 4.58
N MET A 144 -1.48 0.91 3.83
CA MET A 144 -1.37 2.29 4.31
C MET A 144 -2.73 2.97 4.35
N VAL A 145 -3.56 2.75 3.33
CA VAL A 145 -4.88 3.38 3.18
C VAL A 145 -5.94 2.35 2.82
N GLU A 146 -7.04 2.33 3.55
CA GLU A 146 -8.25 1.61 3.17
C GLU A 146 -9.29 2.59 2.62
N GLN A 147 -9.86 2.27 1.46
CA GLN A 147 -10.97 3.01 0.87
C GLN A 147 -12.21 2.10 0.80
N PRO A 148 -13.43 2.66 0.94
CA PRO A 148 -14.63 1.89 0.70
C PRO A 148 -14.57 1.24 -0.68
N ALA A 149 -14.82 -0.08 -0.75
CA ALA A 149 -14.89 -0.78 -2.03
C ALA A 149 -15.95 -0.13 -2.92
N ALA A 150 -15.64 0.02 -4.20
CA ALA A 150 -16.58 0.57 -5.19
C ALA A 150 -17.82 -0.33 -5.34
N ASP A 151 -17.67 -1.63 -5.07
CA ASP A 151 -18.75 -2.62 -5.04
C ASP A 151 -18.97 -3.12 -3.61
N SER A 152 -20.09 -2.71 -3.00
CA SER A 152 -20.49 -3.07 -1.65
C SER A 152 -20.90 -4.54 -1.48
N SER A 153 -20.97 -5.30 -2.58
CA SER A 153 -21.42 -6.70 -2.57
C SER A 153 -20.36 -7.70 -2.08
N ASN A 154 -19.07 -7.30 -2.03
CA ASN A 154 -17.98 -8.20 -1.66
C ASN A 154 -17.12 -7.65 -0.50
N ARG A 155 -17.65 -7.70 0.72
CA ARG A 155 -16.96 -7.30 1.97
C ARG A 155 -15.97 -8.34 2.51
N SER A 156 -15.65 -9.39 1.78
CA SER A 156 -14.95 -10.55 2.37
C SER A 156 -13.42 -10.41 2.48
N ALA A 157 -12.82 -9.35 1.96
CA ALA A 157 -11.38 -9.14 2.06
C ALA A 157 -11.08 -7.89 2.90
N VAL A 158 -10.68 -8.11 4.14
CA VAL A 158 -10.29 -7.07 5.10
C VAL A 158 -8.79 -7.15 5.30
N ALA A 159 -8.11 -6.00 5.35
CA ALA A 159 -6.72 -5.95 5.78
C ALA A 159 -6.61 -6.15 7.30
N ASP A 160 -5.55 -6.83 7.74
CA ASP A 160 -5.32 -7.09 9.16
C ASP A 160 -4.77 -5.84 9.88
N PHE A 161 -3.99 -5.03 9.16
CA PHE A 161 -3.40 -3.81 9.67
C PHE A 161 -3.66 -2.65 8.70
N VAL A 162 -4.45 -1.68 9.12
CA VAL A 162 -4.82 -0.49 8.34
C VAL A 162 -4.20 0.76 8.97
N GLY A 163 -3.52 1.57 8.17
CA GLY A 163 -2.95 2.84 8.61
C GLY A 163 -4.04 3.88 8.84
N VAL A 164 -4.74 4.26 7.76
CA VAL A 164 -5.83 5.24 7.78
C VAL A 164 -6.94 4.83 6.81
N GLU A 165 -8.13 5.37 7.02
CA GLU A 165 -9.23 5.29 6.06
C GLU A 165 -9.27 6.56 5.20
N ALA A 166 -9.68 6.44 3.94
CA ALA A 166 -9.86 7.58 3.04
C ALA A 166 -11.16 7.45 2.22
N PRO A 167 -11.75 8.58 1.78
CA PRO A 167 -12.94 8.55 0.93
C PRO A 167 -12.64 7.91 -0.42
N ASN A 168 -13.68 7.33 -1.07
CA ASN A 168 -13.56 6.73 -2.41
C ASN A 168 -13.44 7.83 -3.48
N ARG A 169 -12.25 8.37 -3.63
CA ARG A 169 -11.81 9.31 -4.69
C ARG A 169 -10.31 9.15 -4.92
N PRO A 170 -9.75 9.64 -6.04
CA PRO A 170 -8.32 9.54 -6.30
C PRO A 170 -7.49 10.17 -5.17
N ILE A 171 -6.55 9.39 -4.64
CA ILE A 171 -5.63 9.80 -3.57
C ILE A 171 -4.19 9.63 -4.02
N PHE A 172 -3.27 10.37 -3.41
CA PHE A 172 -1.83 10.22 -3.62
C PHE A 172 -1.04 10.61 -2.37
N GLY A 173 0.19 10.15 -2.30
CA GLY A 173 1.08 10.29 -1.14
C GLY A 173 1.21 8.99 -0.35
N CYS A 174 2.26 8.87 0.45
CA CYS A 174 2.54 7.71 1.30
C CYS A 174 2.53 6.36 0.56
N GLY A 175 3.04 6.33 -0.66
CA GLY A 175 3.07 5.13 -1.52
C GLY A 175 2.06 5.16 -2.65
N THR A 176 0.87 5.79 -2.47
CA THR A 176 -0.13 5.93 -3.53
C THR A 176 0.25 7.03 -4.52
N ASP A 177 -0.21 6.92 -5.77
CA ASP A 177 0.10 7.86 -6.84
C ASP A 177 -1.12 8.45 -7.53
N PHE A 178 -0.89 9.58 -8.17
CA PHE A 178 -1.76 10.16 -9.19
C PHE A 178 -0.97 10.26 -10.50
N CYS A 179 -1.39 9.54 -11.53
CA CYS A 179 -0.69 9.46 -12.83
C CYS A 179 0.80 9.12 -12.69
N GLY A 180 1.17 8.21 -11.79
CA GLY A 180 2.56 7.80 -11.54
C GLY A 180 3.37 8.71 -10.61
N TYR A 181 2.81 9.83 -10.16
CA TYR A 181 3.51 10.83 -9.33
C TYR A 181 2.98 10.86 -7.89
N GLY A 182 3.79 11.39 -6.96
CA GLY A 182 3.38 11.68 -5.59
C GLY A 182 3.62 10.58 -4.56
N ARG A 183 4.07 9.37 -4.95
CA ARG A 183 4.30 8.26 -4.01
C ARG A 183 5.28 8.59 -2.88
N ASN A 184 6.19 9.52 -3.11
CA ASN A 184 7.23 9.95 -2.16
C ASN A 184 6.75 11.01 -1.16
N LEU A 185 5.54 11.55 -1.31
CA LEU A 185 5.04 12.58 -0.41
C LEU A 185 4.70 11.98 0.96
N PRO A 186 5.08 12.64 2.08
CA PRO A 186 4.90 12.10 3.42
C PRO A 186 3.51 12.32 4.01
N ALA A 187 2.63 13.00 3.31
CA ALA A 187 1.23 13.26 3.66
C ALA A 187 0.30 12.56 2.68
N LEU A 188 -0.95 12.34 3.06
CA LEU A 188 -1.98 11.81 2.16
C LEU A 188 -2.86 12.95 1.65
N TYR A 189 -3.07 12.98 0.35
CA TYR A 189 -3.87 13.95 -0.36
C TYR A 189 -4.97 13.28 -1.17
N ALA A 190 -6.04 14.00 -1.46
CA ALA A 190 -7.08 13.58 -2.40
C ALA A 190 -7.31 14.67 -3.44
N ILE A 191 -7.57 14.26 -4.68
CA ILE A 191 -7.95 15.17 -5.75
C ILE A 191 -9.34 15.75 -5.43
N ALA A 192 -9.51 17.06 -5.59
CA ALA A 192 -10.82 17.70 -5.46
C ALA A 192 -11.82 17.13 -6.49
N ARG A 193 -13.11 17.13 -6.13
CA ARG A 193 -14.19 16.72 -7.04
C ARG A 193 -14.47 17.80 -8.07
#